data_dc7d79606a612ab4e888dec679a7874b
#
_entry.id   dc7d79606a612ab4e888dec679a7874b
#
_cell.length_a   1.000
_cell.length_b   1.000
_cell.length_c   1.000
_cell.angle_alpha   90.00
_cell.angle_beta   90.00
_cell.angle_gamma   90.00
#
_symmetry.space_group_name_H-M   'P 1'
#
loop_
_entity.id
_entity.type
_entity.pdbx_description
1 polymer ?
#
loop_
_entity_poly.entity_id
_entity_poly.type
_entity_poly.pdbx_seq_one_letter_code
_entity_poly.pdbx_strand_id
1 'polypeptide(L)'
;MIAGPWLTTQEIHDAVGSIVDALVIHGTGLGHLPIENPNNDAPQNIELHNALAQLKIPALVVNQCIHGPVNMNVYSKGRIQQDIGLLGHGLTSSPEAAVVKLHFALSNDMDVASTMAENLFGEQQQTILN
;
A
#
# COMPACT_ATOMS: atom_id res chain seq x y z
N MET A 1 5.44 -1.01 7.96
CA MET A 1 4.44 -0.98 9.07
C MET A 1 3.31 -1.96 8.79
N ILE A 2 2.60 -2.40 9.80
CA ILE A 2 1.56 -3.44 9.70
C ILE A 2 0.21 -2.79 9.99
N ALA A 3 -0.71 -2.87 9.04
CA ALA A 3 -2.04 -2.32 9.19
C ALA A 3 -2.93 -3.21 10.07
N GLY A 4 -3.78 -2.57 10.82
CA GLY A 4 -4.82 -3.14 11.68
C GLY A 4 -5.57 -2.01 12.36
N PRO A 5 -6.53 -2.31 13.23
CA PRO A 5 -7.29 -1.28 13.94
C PRO A 5 -6.42 -0.38 14.84
N TRP A 6 -5.19 -0.81 15.09
CA TRP A 6 -4.19 -0.05 15.87
C TRP A 6 -3.37 0.95 15.03
N LEU A 7 -3.41 0.88 13.69
CA LEU A 7 -2.64 1.80 12.85
C LEU A 7 -3.17 3.24 13.01
N THR A 8 -2.30 4.15 13.41
CA THR A 8 -2.65 5.52 13.73
C THR A 8 -2.03 6.51 12.75
N THR A 9 -2.63 7.69 12.65
CA THR A 9 -2.07 8.83 11.93
C THR A 9 -0.70 9.23 12.47
N GLN A 10 -0.49 9.12 13.80
CA GLN A 10 0.79 9.44 14.42
C GLN A 10 1.92 8.54 13.91
N GLU A 11 1.67 7.24 13.76
CA GLU A 11 2.66 6.30 13.21
C GLU A 11 3.06 6.66 11.77
N ILE A 12 2.10 7.13 10.95
CA ILE A 12 2.41 7.62 9.59
C ILE A 12 3.31 8.87 9.68
N HIS A 13 2.96 9.84 10.52
CA HIS A 13 3.74 11.06 10.69
C HIS A 13 5.14 10.78 11.23
N ASP A 14 5.28 9.90 12.20
CA ASP A 14 6.58 9.52 12.76
C ASP A 14 7.46 8.81 11.73
N ALA A 15 6.86 7.94 10.90
CA ALA A 15 7.57 7.25 9.85
C ALA A 15 8.11 8.22 8.78
N VAL A 16 7.31 9.19 8.34
CA VAL A 16 7.73 10.17 7.31
C VAL A 16 8.48 11.38 7.90
N GLY A 17 8.46 11.56 9.22
CA GLY A 17 9.24 12.58 9.93
C GLY A 17 10.73 12.30 9.95
N SER A 18 11.15 11.06 9.68
CA SER A 18 12.54 10.67 9.42
C SER A 18 12.83 10.76 7.91
N ILE A 19 14.12 10.66 7.55
CA ILE A 19 14.52 10.64 6.14
C ILE A 19 14.18 9.26 5.56
N VAL A 20 13.05 9.18 4.87
CA VAL A 20 12.60 7.96 4.18
C VAL A 20 12.16 8.30 2.76
N ASP A 21 12.43 7.41 1.81
CA ASP A 21 12.13 7.61 0.39
C ASP A 21 10.79 6.98 -0.02
N ALA A 22 10.27 6.05 0.77
CA ALA A 22 8.97 5.41 0.56
C ALA A 22 8.45 4.76 1.84
N LEU A 23 7.15 4.45 1.87
CA LEU A 23 6.53 3.62 2.91
C LEU A 23 6.11 2.27 2.34
N VAL A 24 6.25 1.20 3.13
CA VAL A 24 5.65 -0.09 2.86
C VAL A 24 4.68 -0.43 3.99
N ILE A 25 3.42 -0.69 3.64
CA ILE A 25 2.35 -0.97 4.59
C ILE A 25 1.77 -2.35 4.28
N HIS A 26 1.84 -3.25 5.25
CA HIS A 26 1.23 -4.57 5.15
C HIS A 26 -0.26 -4.47 5.43
N GLY A 27 -1.08 -4.53 4.39
CA GLY A 27 -2.53 -4.46 4.47
C GLY A 27 -3.17 -5.80 4.86
N THR A 28 -4.38 -5.74 5.39
CA THR A 28 -5.17 -6.91 5.78
C THR A 28 -5.92 -7.51 4.60
N GLY A 29 -6.23 -8.80 4.66
CA GLY A 29 -7.04 -9.49 3.63
C GLY A 29 -6.43 -9.37 2.24
N LEU A 30 -7.04 -8.58 1.38
CA LEU A 30 -6.57 -8.31 0.01
C LEU A 30 -5.72 -7.03 -0.09
N GLY A 31 -5.04 -6.64 0.98
CA GLY A 31 -4.22 -5.43 1.04
C GLY A 31 -5.01 -4.18 1.45
N HIS A 32 -5.90 -4.30 2.43
CA HIS A 32 -6.74 -3.19 2.85
C HIS A 32 -6.23 -2.50 4.12
N LEU A 33 -6.47 -1.18 4.19
CA LEU A 33 -6.16 -0.32 5.33
C LEU A 33 -7.45 0.18 6.00
N PRO A 34 -7.42 0.54 7.29
CA PRO A 34 -8.58 1.06 8.01
C PRO A 34 -8.81 2.55 7.71
N ILE A 35 -9.25 2.87 6.49
CA ILE A 35 -9.42 4.24 5.99
C ILE A 35 -10.87 4.63 5.67
N GLU A 36 -11.82 3.77 5.97
CA GLU A 36 -13.25 4.07 5.87
C GLU A 36 -13.86 4.31 7.25
N ASN A 37 -14.86 5.17 7.30
CA ASN A 37 -15.63 5.47 8.50
C ASN A 37 -17.12 5.14 8.28
N PRO A 38 -17.48 3.86 8.19
CA PRO A 38 -18.86 3.46 8.00
C PRO A 38 -19.70 3.88 9.22
N ASN A 39 -20.88 4.45 8.96
CA ASN A 39 -21.82 4.89 10.00
C ASN A 39 -21.24 5.88 11.03
N ASN A 40 -20.11 6.51 10.78
CA ASN A 40 -19.38 7.36 11.73
C ASN A 40 -18.88 6.65 13.00
N ASP A 41 -18.71 5.35 12.96
CA ASP A 41 -18.25 4.56 14.11
C ASP A 41 -16.73 4.54 14.28
N ALA A 42 -15.97 5.00 13.28
CA ALA A 42 -14.51 4.99 13.25
C ALA A 42 -13.92 6.32 12.74
N PRO A 43 -14.13 7.45 13.43
CA PRO A 43 -13.68 8.77 12.96
C PRO A 43 -12.16 8.86 12.78
N GLN A 44 -11.37 8.12 13.55
CA GLN A 44 -9.91 8.05 13.42
C GLN A 44 -9.46 7.53 12.04
N ASN A 45 -10.30 6.77 11.34
CA ASN A 45 -9.99 6.29 10.00
C ASN A 45 -9.96 7.42 8.96
N ILE A 46 -10.73 8.49 9.18
CA ILE A 46 -10.70 9.68 8.32
C ILE A 46 -9.38 10.44 8.48
N GLU A 47 -8.87 10.54 9.69
CA GLU A 47 -7.56 11.16 9.95
C GLU A 47 -6.45 10.36 9.28
N LEU A 48 -6.49 9.03 9.38
CA LEU A 48 -5.54 8.14 8.71
C LEU A 48 -5.62 8.26 7.18
N HIS A 49 -6.84 8.27 6.61
CA HIS A 49 -7.07 8.51 5.19
C HIS A 49 -6.40 9.82 4.74
N ASN A 50 -6.66 10.91 5.46
CA ASN A 50 -6.11 12.22 5.12
C ASN A 50 -4.58 12.26 5.21
N ALA A 51 -4.00 11.63 6.23
CA ALA A 51 -2.55 11.53 6.36
C ALA A 51 -1.92 10.78 5.18
N LEU A 52 -2.51 9.67 4.77
CA LEU A 52 -2.05 8.89 3.62
C LEU A 52 -2.22 9.64 2.29
N ALA A 53 -3.34 10.34 2.11
CA ALA A 53 -3.61 11.15 0.91
C ALA A 53 -2.62 12.33 0.73
N GLN A 54 -2.05 12.81 1.83
CA GLN A 54 -1.11 13.94 1.84
C GLN A 54 0.36 13.52 1.72
N LEU A 55 0.66 12.24 1.63
CA LEU A 55 2.03 11.76 1.48
C LEU A 55 2.69 12.35 0.23
N LYS A 56 3.97 12.73 0.37
CA LYS A 56 4.80 13.25 -0.73
C LYS A 56 5.78 12.20 -1.25
N ILE A 57 5.79 11.04 -0.64
CA ILE A 57 6.61 9.89 -1.00
C ILE A 57 5.71 8.73 -1.41
N PRO A 58 6.19 7.78 -2.23
CA PRO A 58 5.43 6.60 -2.59
C PRO A 58 5.04 5.78 -1.35
N ALA A 59 3.81 5.29 -1.33
CA ALA A 59 3.35 4.34 -0.33
C ALA A 59 2.85 3.07 -1.02
N LEU A 60 3.53 1.95 -0.75
CA LEU A 60 3.25 0.65 -1.32
C LEU A 60 2.49 -0.20 -0.31
N VAL A 61 1.33 -0.69 -0.70
CA VAL A 61 0.59 -1.68 0.09
C VAL A 61 0.98 -3.08 -0.39
N VAL A 62 1.40 -3.91 0.55
CA VAL A 62 1.65 -5.34 0.37
C VAL A 62 0.69 -6.15 1.23
N ASN A 63 0.54 -7.46 0.98
CA ASN A 63 -0.40 -8.27 1.73
C ASN A 63 0.25 -8.87 2.98
N GLN A 64 -0.47 -8.87 4.11
CA GLN A 64 -0.10 -9.66 5.30
C GLN A 64 -0.34 -11.16 5.09
N CYS A 65 -1.26 -11.53 4.23
CA CYS A 65 -1.58 -12.92 3.94
C CYS A 65 -0.46 -13.52 3.07
N ILE A 66 0.07 -14.68 3.49
CA ILE A 66 1.13 -15.40 2.79
C ILE A 66 0.68 -15.81 1.37
N HIS A 67 -0.60 -16.15 1.22
CA HIS A 67 -1.21 -16.53 -0.04
C HIS A 67 -2.30 -15.54 -0.42
N GLY A 68 -2.22 -15.04 -1.61
CA GLY A 68 -3.20 -14.13 -2.19
C GLY A 68 -2.61 -12.81 -2.67
N PRO A 69 -3.20 -12.22 -3.69
CA PRO A 69 -2.77 -10.95 -4.25
C PRO A 69 -3.22 -9.76 -3.40
N VAL A 70 -2.64 -8.61 -3.66
CA VAL A 70 -3.26 -7.33 -3.31
C VAL A 70 -4.32 -7.02 -4.37
N ASN A 71 -5.59 -6.97 -3.99
CA ASN A 71 -6.68 -6.65 -4.90
C ASN A 71 -7.53 -5.49 -4.35
N MET A 72 -7.26 -4.31 -4.86
CA MET A 72 -7.93 -3.08 -4.43
C MET A 72 -9.27 -2.81 -5.15
N ASN A 73 -9.68 -3.68 -6.07
CA ASN A 73 -10.94 -3.49 -6.82
C ASN A 73 -12.16 -4.12 -6.13
N VAL A 74 -11.95 -5.09 -5.25
CA VAL A 74 -13.05 -5.88 -4.66
C VAL A 74 -13.93 -5.06 -3.72
N TYR A 75 -13.32 -4.26 -2.86
CA TYR A 75 -14.02 -3.47 -1.85
C TYR A 75 -13.87 -1.97 -2.04
N SER A 76 -14.81 -1.19 -1.51
CA SER A 76 -14.79 0.29 -1.58
C SER A 76 -13.49 0.87 -1.06
N LYS A 77 -13.03 0.41 0.10
CA LYS A 77 -11.77 0.89 0.71
C LYS A 77 -10.53 0.65 -0.17
N GLY A 78 -10.51 -0.42 -0.95
CA GLY A 78 -9.43 -0.67 -1.90
C GLY A 78 -9.44 0.36 -3.05
N ARG A 79 -10.61 0.71 -3.56
CA ARG A 79 -10.74 1.77 -4.58
C ARG A 79 -10.34 3.13 -4.01
N ILE A 80 -10.75 3.45 -2.79
CA ILE A 80 -10.33 4.67 -2.10
C ILE A 80 -8.80 4.71 -1.93
N GLN A 81 -8.15 3.58 -1.62
CA GLN A 81 -6.70 3.49 -1.56
C GLN A 81 -6.03 3.88 -2.88
N GLN A 82 -6.56 3.40 -4.00
CA GLN A 82 -6.06 3.78 -5.34
C GLN A 82 -6.29 5.27 -5.62
N ASP A 83 -7.47 5.79 -5.29
CA ASP A 83 -7.84 7.20 -5.52
C ASP A 83 -6.93 8.19 -4.79
N ILE A 84 -6.42 7.81 -3.61
CA ILE A 84 -5.44 8.61 -2.86
C ILE A 84 -3.98 8.31 -3.22
N GLY A 85 -3.74 7.49 -4.23
CA GLY A 85 -2.40 7.26 -4.78
C GLY A 85 -1.60 6.15 -4.10
N LEU A 86 -2.22 5.29 -3.29
CA LEU A 86 -1.52 4.12 -2.75
C LEU A 86 -1.28 3.08 -3.84
N LEU A 87 -0.05 2.59 -3.89
CA LEU A 87 0.41 1.59 -4.85
C LEU A 87 0.20 0.17 -4.31
N GLY A 88 0.26 -0.82 -5.20
CA GLY A 88 0.25 -2.24 -4.82
C GLY A 88 -0.87 -3.06 -5.44
N HIS A 89 -1.87 -2.43 -6.08
CA HIS A 89 -2.91 -3.20 -6.77
C HIS A 89 -2.30 -4.17 -7.78
N GLY A 90 -2.73 -5.42 -7.72
CA GLY A 90 -2.23 -6.46 -8.62
C GLY A 90 -0.97 -7.19 -8.16
N LEU A 91 -0.34 -6.79 -7.04
CA LEU A 91 0.83 -7.48 -6.52
C LEU A 91 0.50 -8.93 -6.12
N THR A 92 1.25 -9.85 -6.69
CA THR A 92 1.22 -11.29 -6.37
C THR A 92 2.55 -11.79 -5.81
N SER A 93 3.57 -10.94 -5.82
CA SER A 93 4.87 -11.22 -5.23
C SER A 93 4.81 -11.22 -3.69
N SER A 94 5.79 -11.86 -3.06
CA SER A 94 5.91 -11.77 -1.61
C SER A 94 6.21 -10.34 -1.18
N PRO A 95 5.87 -9.95 0.06
CA PRO A 95 6.23 -8.64 0.61
C PRO A 95 7.72 -8.32 0.48
N GLU A 96 8.59 -9.32 0.72
CA GLU A 96 10.03 -9.16 0.64
C GLU A 96 10.48 -8.84 -0.80
N ALA A 97 9.96 -9.56 -1.80
CA ALA A 97 10.25 -9.30 -3.21
C ALA A 97 9.75 -7.91 -3.62
N ALA A 98 8.58 -7.51 -3.15
CA ALA A 98 8.03 -6.18 -3.41
C ALA A 98 8.90 -5.06 -2.81
N VAL A 99 9.42 -5.24 -1.59
CA VAL A 99 10.34 -4.29 -0.94
C VAL A 99 11.65 -4.17 -1.73
N VAL A 100 12.24 -5.28 -2.15
CA VAL A 100 13.48 -5.30 -2.96
C VAL A 100 13.25 -4.58 -4.29
N LYS A 101 12.13 -4.85 -4.95
CA LYS A 101 11.77 -4.19 -6.22
C LYS A 101 11.54 -2.69 -6.06
N LEU A 102 10.87 -2.27 -4.98
CA LEU A 102 10.69 -0.86 -4.65
C LEU A 102 12.03 -0.16 -4.44
N HIS A 103 12.93 -0.79 -3.67
CA HIS A 103 14.28 -0.29 -3.46
C HIS A 103 15.06 -0.17 -4.76
N PHE A 104 14.96 -1.17 -5.64
CA PHE A 104 15.56 -1.14 -6.98
C PHE A 104 15.03 0.04 -7.81
N ALA A 105 13.72 0.27 -7.83
CA ALA A 105 13.12 1.38 -8.56
C ALA A 105 13.63 2.74 -8.06
N LEU A 106 13.62 2.94 -6.74
CA LEU A 106 14.11 4.18 -6.12
C LEU A 106 15.60 4.42 -6.37
N SER A 107 16.42 3.38 -6.25
CA SER A 107 17.89 3.48 -6.44
C SER A 107 18.31 3.74 -7.88
N ASN A 108 17.43 3.53 -8.85
CA ASN A 108 17.67 3.72 -10.27
C ASN A 108 16.84 4.87 -10.87
N ASP A 109 16.25 5.72 -10.03
CA ASP A 109 15.40 6.85 -10.44
C ASP A 109 14.29 6.46 -11.43
N MET A 110 13.73 5.24 -11.26
CA MET A 110 12.64 4.74 -12.09
C MET A 110 11.29 5.26 -11.59
N ASP A 111 10.31 5.33 -12.49
CA ASP A 111 8.93 5.59 -12.07
C ASP A 111 8.42 4.44 -11.21
N VAL A 112 8.17 4.73 -9.93
CA VAL A 112 7.81 3.70 -8.94
C VAL A 112 6.48 3.03 -9.27
N ALA A 113 5.48 3.81 -9.69
CA ALA A 113 4.14 3.29 -9.96
C ALA A 113 4.16 2.26 -11.11
N SER A 114 4.76 2.61 -12.25
CA SER A 114 4.87 1.71 -13.40
C SER A 114 5.76 0.52 -13.09
N THR A 115 6.91 0.75 -12.43
CA THR A 115 7.84 -0.32 -12.07
C THR A 115 7.18 -1.36 -11.17
N MET A 116 6.42 -0.93 -10.15
CA MET A 116 5.73 -1.86 -9.25
C MET A 116 4.59 -2.63 -9.94
N ALA A 117 3.98 -2.06 -10.96
CA ALA A 117 2.90 -2.71 -11.72
C ALA A 117 3.40 -3.78 -12.70
N GLU A 118 4.65 -3.69 -13.17
CA GLU A 118 5.22 -4.60 -14.17
C GLU A 118 5.83 -5.85 -13.54
N ASN A 119 5.90 -6.94 -14.30
CA ASN A 119 6.67 -8.14 -13.94
C ASN A 119 8.04 -8.05 -14.60
N LEU A 120 9.04 -7.54 -13.88
CA LEU A 120 10.38 -7.30 -14.41
C LEU A 120 11.32 -8.50 -14.30
N PHE A 121 11.18 -9.29 -13.24
CA PHE A 121 12.14 -10.33 -12.88
C PHE A 121 11.50 -11.72 -12.74
N GLY A 122 10.23 -11.87 -13.12
CA GLY A 122 9.46 -13.09 -12.90
C GLY A 122 8.90 -13.19 -11.46
N GLU A 123 8.92 -12.10 -10.72
CA GLU A 123 8.48 -12.03 -9.32
C GLU A 123 6.95 -11.98 -9.16
N GLN A 124 6.25 -11.68 -10.24
CA GLN A 124 4.78 -11.58 -10.22
C GLN A 124 4.15 -12.60 -11.16
N GLN A 125 3.03 -13.16 -10.74
CA GLN A 125 2.20 -13.97 -11.62
C GLN A 125 1.37 -13.03 -12.52
N GLN A 126 1.16 -13.45 -13.77
CA GLN A 126 0.17 -12.81 -14.62
C GLN A 126 -1.23 -13.22 -14.14
N THR A 127 -1.76 -12.44 -13.20
CA THR A 127 -3.12 -12.63 -12.71
C THR A 127 -4.00 -11.56 -13.31
N ILE A 128 -5.04 -11.98 -14.02
CA ILE A 128 -6.10 -11.07 -14.44
C ILE A 128 -6.93 -10.78 -13.20
N LEU A 129 -6.69 -9.64 -12.59
CA LEU A 129 -7.51 -9.13 -11.49
C LEU A 129 -8.67 -8.32 -12.09
N ASN A 130 -9.82 -8.92 -12.10
CA ASN A 130 -11.04 -8.26 -12.52
C ASN A 130 -11.55 -7.28 -11.44
#